data_d06e7187a2307c5ff1b3469828864309
#
_entry.id   d06e7187a2307c5ff1b3469828864309
#
_cell.length_a   1.000
_cell.length_b   1.000
_cell.length_c   1.000
_cell.angle_alpha   90.00
_cell.angle_beta   90.00
_cell.angle_gamma   90.00
#
_symmetry.space_group_name_H-M   'P 1'
#
loop_
_entity.id
_entity.type
_entity.pdbx_description
1 polymer ?
#
loop_
_entity_poly.entity_id
_entity_poly.type
_entity_poly.pdbx_seq_one_letter_code
_entity_poly.pdbx_strand_id
1 'polypeptide(L)'
;MEYSYKAIESAGTALGVKCSDGVILGVEKLVLSKMLVEGSGRRVHAVDEHVGAATAGLNPDGRMLVERARDEARGYRQNYGEPIPPNILSDRMGSFMHLFTLYGSYRPVGSSILLAGYSPETKECELYMSEPTGLAMVRALCFAEEEGVPCCCCCWHM
;
A
#
# COMPACT_ATOMS: atom_id res chain seq x y z
N MET A 1 -12.93 12.67 -4.50
CA MET A 1 -11.46 12.48 -4.49
C MET A 1 -10.80 13.29 -3.38
N GLU A 2 -11.03 14.60 -3.27
CA GLU A 2 -10.43 15.47 -2.24
C GLU A 2 -10.59 14.93 -0.80
N TYR A 3 -11.80 14.47 -0.44
CA TYR A 3 -12.05 13.88 0.88
C TYR A 3 -11.29 12.56 1.13
N SER A 4 -11.00 11.78 0.07
CA SER A 4 -10.20 10.55 0.21
C SER A 4 -8.75 10.89 0.53
N TYR A 5 -8.19 11.91 -0.12
CA TYR A 5 -6.85 12.40 0.20
C TYR A 5 -6.77 12.97 1.61
N LYS A 6 -7.74 13.79 2.04
CA LYS A 6 -7.80 14.29 3.42
C LYS A 6 -7.88 13.16 4.46
N ALA A 7 -8.58 12.07 4.14
CA ALA A 7 -8.63 10.91 5.02
C ALA A 7 -7.28 10.19 5.15
N ILE A 8 -6.47 10.18 4.07
CA ILE A 8 -5.12 9.61 4.07
C ILE A 8 -4.15 10.52 4.82
N GLU A 9 -4.18 11.83 4.55
CA GLU A 9 -3.35 12.85 5.21
C GLU A 9 -3.57 12.89 6.73
N SER A 10 -4.82 12.72 7.18
CA SER A 10 -5.17 12.67 8.60
C SER A 10 -4.84 11.33 9.28
N ALA A 11 -4.41 10.33 8.53
CA ALA A 11 -4.05 9.02 9.08
C ALA A 11 -2.58 8.99 9.51
N GLY A 12 -2.24 8.07 10.42
CA GLY A 12 -0.85 7.86 10.83
C GLY A 12 0.05 7.47 9.65
N THR A 13 1.28 7.92 9.69
CA THR A 13 2.30 7.77 8.66
C THR A 13 2.54 6.31 8.29
N ALA A 14 2.59 6.02 6.99
CA ALA A 14 3.10 4.76 6.45
C ALA A 14 4.35 5.03 5.63
N LEU A 15 5.37 4.21 5.80
CA LEU A 15 6.64 4.36 5.09
C LEU A 15 7.07 3.04 4.46
N GLY A 16 7.72 3.15 3.30
CA GLY A 16 8.36 2.05 2.62
C GLY A 16 9.74 2.49 2.14
N VAL A 17 10.76 1.69 2.40
CA VAL A 17 12.14 1.98 2.00
C VAL A 17 12.68 0.77 1.25
N LYS A 18 13.09 1.00 0.00
CA LYS A 18 13.81 -0.01 -0.79
C LYS A 18 15.31 0.09 -0.45
N CYS A 19 15.89 -1.03 -0.02
CA CYS A 19 17.31 -1.20 0.21
C CYS A 19 17.93 -2.09 -0.88
N SER A 20 19.24 -2.27 -0.85
CA SER A 20 19.94 -3.14 -1.80
C SER A 20 19.58 -4.61 -1.64
N ASP A 21 19.26 -5.03 -0.43
CA ASP A 21 19.02 -6.41 -0.01
C ASP A 21 17.56 -6.71 0.37
N GLY A 22 16.69 -5.68 0.39
CA GLY A 22 15.31 -5.87 0.78
C GLY A 22 14.46 -4.60 0.75
N VAL A 23 13.20 -4.73 1.19
CA VAL A 23 12.29 -3.61 1.39
C VAL A 23 11.77 -3.62 2.82
N ILE A 24 11.79 -2.46 3.46
CA ILE A 24 11.25 -2.27 4.81
C ILE A 24 9.92 -1.54 4.69
N LEU A 25 8.88 -2.08 5.30
CA LEU A 25 7.59 -1.42 5.49
C LEU A 25 7.42 -1.05 6.96
N GLY A 26 7.06 0.18 7.22
CA GLY A 26 6.78 0.69 8.54
C GLY A 26 5.48 1.48 8.57
N VAL A 27 4.80 1.48 9.73
CA VAL A 27 3.58 2.27 9.94
C VAL A 27 3.57 2.81 11.34
N GLU A 28 3.25 4.08 11.47
CA GLU A 28 3.01 4.71 12.76
C GLU A 28 1.76 4.13 13.41
N LYS A 29 1.89 3.66 14.65
CA LYS A 29 0.78 3.12 15.43
C LYS A 29 0.36 4.13 16.49
N LEU A 30 -0.72 4.85 16.24
CA LEU A 30 -1.35 5.72 17.24
C LEU A 30 -2.20 4.88 18.20
N VAL A 31 -1.77 4.81 19.46
CA VAL A 31 -2.54 4.13 20.52
C VAL A 31 -3.35 5.19 21.27
N LEU A 32 -4.56 5.43 20.81
CA LEU A 32 -5.45 6.44 21.40
C LEU A 32 -6.10 6.00 22.71
N SER A 33 -6.17 4.72 22.98
CA SER A 33 -6.80 4.18 24.18
C SER A 33 -6.14 2.89 24.65
N LYS A 34 -5.99 2.74 25.98
CA LYS A 34 -5.53 1.49 26.60
C LYS A 34 -6.53 0.33 26.48
N MET A 35 -7.79 0.63 26.09
CA MET A 35 -8.86 -0.38 25.91
C MET A 35 -8.81 -1.05 24.51
N LEU A 36 -7.90 -0.64 23.63
CA LEU A 36 -7.75 -1.28 22.32
C LEU A 36 -7.22 -2.69 22.47
N VAL A 37 -7.89 -3.63 21.80
CA VAL A 37 -7.43 -5.02 21.72
C VAL A 37 -6.11 -5.06 20.97
N GLU A 38 -5.17 -5.84 21.50
CA GLU A 38 -3.86 -5.99 20.89
C GLU A 38 -3.98 -6.53 19.45
N GLY A 39 -3.32 -5.87 18.49
CA GLY A 39 -3.39 -6.23 17.07
C GLY A 39 -4.59 -5.67 16.29
N SER A 40 -5.59 -5.04 16.92
CA SER A 40 -6.76 -4.48 16.23
C SER A 40 -6.42 -3.36 15.24
N GLY A 41 -5.36 -2.59 15.50
CA GLY A 41 -4.88 -1.49 14.66
C GLY A 41 -3.77 -1.88 13.69
N ARG A 42 -3.64 -3.17 13.35
CA ARG A 42 -2.59 -3.61 12.40
C ARG A 42 -2.83 -3.00 11.03
N ARG A 43 -1.78 -2.40 10.47
CA ARG A 43 -1.76 -1.79 9.13
C ARG A 43 -0.69 -2.37 8.21
N VAL A 44 0.20 -3.23 8.75
CA VAL A 44 1.17 -3.99 7.97
C VAL A 44 0.68 -5.43 7.91
N HIS A 45 0.57 -5.96 6.71
CA HIS A 45 0.00 -7.29 6.44
C HIS A 45 0.87 -8.04 5.44
N ALA A 46 0.96 -9.35 5.58
CA ALA A 46 1.44 -10.21 4.52
C ALA A 46 0.31 -10.43 3.51
N VAL A 47 0.61 -10.27 2.23
CA VAL A 47 -0.29 -10.58 1.11
C VAL A 47 -0.01 -11.99 0.63
N ASP A 48 1.24 -12.28 0.29
CA ASP A 48 1.74 -13.59 -0.08
C ASP A 48 3.13 -13.81 0.56
N GLU A 49 3.78 -14.94 0.36
CA GLU A 49 5.09 -15.27 0.93
C GLU A 49 6.18 -14.26 0.55
N HIS A 50 6.10 -13.73 -0.68
CA HIS A 50 7.08 -12.80 -1.26
C HIS A 50 6.60 -11.34 -1.30
N VAL A 51 5.36 -11.05 -0.87
CA VAL A 51 4.77 -9.70 -0.92
C VAL A 51 4.17 -9.31 0.41
N GLY A 52 4.61 -8.16 0.92
CA GLY A 52 4.01 -7.45 2.04
C GLY A 52 3.23 -6.21 1.61
N ALA A 53 2.27 -5.80 2.42
CA ALA A 53 1.49 -4.59 2.22
C ALA A 53 1.45 -3.74 3.48
N ALA A 54 1.53 -2.42 3.30
CA ALA A 54 1.23 -1.45 4.35
C ALA A 54 0.12 -0.51 3.88
N THR A 55 -0.78 -0.13 4.78
CA THR A 55 -1.93 0.73 4.44
C THR A 55 -1.92 2.02 5.24
N ALA A 56 -2.22 3.14 4.56
CA ALA A 56 -2.44 4.44 5.16
C ALA A 56 -3.84 4.94 4.82
N GLY A 57 -4.57 5.48 5.79
CA GLY A 57 -5.93 5.94 5.63
C GLY A 57 -6.91 5.23 6.57
N LEU A 58 -8.14 5.08 6.11
CA LEU A 58 -9.22 4.41 6.84
C LEU A 58 -8.94 2.91 6.98
N ASN A 59 -8.85 2.42 8.22
CA ASN A 59 -8.54 1.01 8.51
C ASN A 59 -9.47 -0.01 7.83
N PRO A 60 -10.80 0.18 7.79
CA PRO A 60 -11.69 -0.76 7.09
C PRO A 60 -11.39 -0.85 5.59
N ASP A 61 -11.14 0.29 4.96
CA ASP A 61 -10.81 0.36 3.54
C ASP A 61 -9.45 -0.29 3.26
N GLY A 62 -8.45 -0.02 4.13
CA GLY A 62 -7.14 -0.66 4.04
C GLY A 62 -7.20 -2.17 4.15
N ARG A 63 -8.03 -2.71 5.05
CA ARG A 63 -8.24 -4.17 5.16
C ARG A 63 -8.90 -4.74 3.92
N MET A 64 -9.89 -4.07 3.36
CA MET A 64 -10.52 -4.47 2.09
C MET A 64 -9.49 -4.55 0.96
N LEU A 65 -8.60 -3.56 0.86
CA LEU A 65 -7.52 -3.57 -0.14
C LEU A 65 -6.57 -4.75 0.06
N VAL A 66 -6.18 -5.05 1.30
CA VAL A 66 -5.29 -6.18 1.61
C VAL A 66 -5.96 -7.52 1.26
N GLU A 67 -7.23 -7.71 1.61
CA GLU A 67 -7.96 -8.93 1.24
C GLU A 67 -8.07 -9.06 -0.29
N ARG A 68 -8.36 -7.97 -0.99
CA ARG A 68 -8.38 -7.98 -2.45
C ARG A 68 -7.01 -8.34 -3.04
N ALA A 69 -5.92 -7.80 -2.50
CA ALA A 69 -4.57 -8.14 -2.94
C ALA A 69 -4.25 -9.63 -2.74
N ARG A 70 -4.71 -10.22 -1.61
CA ARG A 70 -4.58 -11.66 -1.35
C ARG A 70 -5.35 -12.51 -2.35
N ASP A 71 -6.56 -12.09 -2.69
CA ASP A 71 -7.40 -12.80 -3.66
C ASP A 71 -6.79 -12.75 -5.07
N GLU A 72 -6.24 -11.60 -5.47
CA GLU A 72 -5.53 -11.46 -6.74
C GLU A 72 -4.25 -12.33 -6.79
N ALA A 73 -3.47 -12.34 -5.71
CA ALA A 73 -2.27 -13.17 -5.62
C ALA A 73 -2.61 -14.67 -5.68
N ARG A 74 -3.66 -15.08 -4.96
CA ARG A 74 -4.16 -16.45 -4.95
C ARG A 74 -4.70 -16.87 -6.31
N GLY A 75 -5.50 -16.02 -6.95
CA GLY A 75 -6.05 -16.26 -8.28
C GLY A 75 -4.96 -16.34 -9.35
N TYR A 76 -3.94 -15.51 -9.26
CA TYR A 76 -2.79 -15.56 -10.17
C TYR A 76 -2.06 -16.90 -10.05
N ARG A 77 -1.75 -17.32 -8.83
CA ARG A 77 -1.09 -18.63 -8.56
C ARG A 77 -1.92 -19.81 -9.06
N GLN A 78 -3.24 -19.75 -8.92
CA GLN A 78 -4.13 -20.82 -9.42
C GLN A 78 -4.15 -20.91 -10.95
N ASN A 79 -4.08 -19.77 -11.64
CA ASN A 79 -4.18 -19.73 -13.09
C ASN A 79 -2.85 -19.95 -13.80
N TYR A 80 -1.75 -19.44 -13.23
CA TYR A 80 -0.43 -19.46 -13.88
C TYR A 80 0.56 -20.43 -13.21
N GLY A 81 0.26 -20.91 -12.01
CA GLY A 81 1.15 -21.83 -11.27
C GLY A 81 2.35 -21.16 -10.61
N GLU A 82 2.50 -19.85 -10.76
CA GLU A 82 3.63 -19.06 -10.28
C GLU A 82 3.19 -17.95 -9.32
N PRO A 83 4.08 -17.47 -8.43
CA PRO A 83 3.78 -16.32 -7.59
C PRO A 83 3.60 -15.05 -8.44
N ILE A 84 2.64 -14.19 -8.05
CA ILE A 84 2.36 -12.96 -8.79
C ILE A 84 3.52 -11.97 -8.66
N PRO A 85 4.06 -11.42 -9.76
CA PRO A 85 5.05 -10.34 -9.70
C PRO A 85 4.46 -9.07 -9.06
N PRO A 86 5.24 -8.33 -8.22
CA PRO A 86 4.74 -7.16 -7.52
C PRO A 86 4.22 -6.04 -8.42
N ASN A 87 4.82 -5.86 -9.61
CA ASN A 87 4.38 -4.91 -10.63
C ASN A 87 2.95 -5.22 -11.11
N ILE A 88 2.69 -6.48 -11.48
CA ILE A 88 1.36 -6.92 -11.96
C ILE A 88 0.33 -6.79 -10.84
N LEU A 89 0.69 -7.15 -9.60
CA LEU A 89 -0.20 -6.97 -8.46
C LEU A 89 -0.55 -5.50 -8.25
N SER A 90 0.44 -4.61 -8.34
CA SER A 90 0.24 -3.16 -8.19
C SER A 90 -0.72 -2.61 -9.24
N ASP A 91 -0.58 -3.00 -10.51
CA ASP A 91 -1.45 -2.58 -11.60
C ASP A 91 -2.89 -3.07 -11.42
N ARG A 92 -3.07 -4.31 -10.99
CA ARG A 92 -4.40 -4.86 -10.67
C ARG A 92 -5.06 -4.15 -9.50
N MET A 93 -4.29 -3.83 -8.46
CA MET A 93 -4.79 -3.07 -7.33
C MET A 93 -5.15 -1.63 -7.72
N GLY A 94 -4.34 -0.97 -8.55
CA GLY A 94 -4.64 0.34 -9.13
C GLY A 94 -5.95 0.31 -9.92
N SER A 95 -6.13 -0.67 -10.80
CA SER A 95 -7.37 -0.86 -11.57
C SER A 95 -8.58 -1.10 -10.68
N PHE A 96 -8.43 -1.89 -9.61
CA PHE A 96 -9.48 -2.11 -8.63
C PHE A 96 -9.88 -0.83 -7.89
N MET A 97 -8.91 -0.05 -7.45
CA MET A 97 -9.18 1.23 -6.77
C MET A 97 -9.82 2.25 -7.73
N HIS A 98 -9.37 2.28 -8.98
CA HIS A 98 -9.95 3.14 -10.02
C HIS A 98 -11.43 2.84 -10.27
N LEU A 99 -11.85 1.58 -10.18
CA LEU A 99 -13.24 1.18 -10.37
C LEU A 99 -14.20 1.96 -9.46
N PHE A 100 -13.80 2.23 -8.21
CA PHE A 100 -14.62 2.99 -7.25
C PHE A 100 -14.74 4.48 -7.58
N THR A 101 -13.94 4.97 -8.52
CA THR A 101 -14.02 6.36 -8.99
C THR A 101 -14.90 6.53 -10.23
N LEU A 102 -15.19 5.43 -10.96
CA LEU A 102 -15.94 5.48 -12.22
C LEU A 102 -17.45 5.56 -12.02
N TYR A 103 -17.96 4.97 -10.95
CA TYR A 103 -19.41 4.88 -10.71
C TYR A 103 -19.85 5.81 -9.58
N GLY A 104 -20.84 6.66 -9.84
CA GLY A 104 -21.37 7.61 -8.86
C GLY A 104 -22.07 6.96 -7.66
N SER A 105 -22.43 5.68 -7.74
CA SER A 105 -22.99 4.90 -6.64
C SER A 105 -21.95 4.42 -5.62
N TYR A 106 -20.68 4.44 -5.97
CA TYR A 106 -19.58 4.08 -5.09
C TYR A 106 -18.84 5.32 -4.59
N ARG A 107 -18.33 5.24 -3.37
CA ARG A 107 -17.37 6.24 -2.89
C ARG A 107 -15.94 5.80 -3.22
N PRO A 108 -15.05 6.73 -3.51
CA PRO A 108 -13.62 6.43 -3.61
C PRO A 108 -13.09 5.80 -2.33
N VAL A 109 -12.07 4.96 -2.46
CA VAL A 109 -11.38 4.33 -1.34
C VAL A 109 -10.64 5.41 -0.54
N GLY A 110 -10.83 5.43 0.78
CA GLY A 110 -10.17 6.38 1.68
C GLY A 110 -8.85 5.86 2.25
N SER A 111 -8.12 5.05 1.49
CA SER A 111 -6.84 4.49 1.88
C SER A 111 -5.92 4.34 0.68
N SER A 112 -4.61 4.53 0.91
CA SER A 112 -3.55 4.11 -0.01
C SER A 112 -2.93 2.80 0.46
N ILE A 113 -2.34 2.06 -0.45
CA ILE A 113 -1.63 0.83 -0.18
C ILE A 113 -0.20 0.90 -0.72
N LEU A 114 0.76 0.53 0.12
CA LEU A 114 2.15 0.27 -0.26
C LEU A 114 2.31 -1.25 -0.42
N LEU A 115 2.81 -1.67 -1.55
CA LEU A 115 3.12 -3.07 -1.86
C LEU A 115 4.63 -3.22 -1.99
N ALA A 116 5.21 -4.06 -1.17
CA ALA A 116 6.63 -4.37 -1.19
C ALA A 116 6.81 -5.86 -1.45
N GLY A 117 7.63 -6.20 -2.41
CA GLY A 117 7.84 -7.61 -2.74
C GLY A 117 9.14 -7.86 -3.48
N TYR A 118 9.46 -9.15 -3.58
CA TYR A 118 10.55 -9.65 -4.38
C TYR A 118 10.00 -10.13 -5.73
N SER A 119 10.53 -9.61 -6.82
CA SER A 119 10.19 -10.07 -8.17
C SER A 119 11.08 -11.26 -8.54
N PRO A 120 10.50 -12.43 -8.79
CA PRO A 120 11.28 -13.60 -9.23
C PRO A 120 11.86 -13.42 -10.63
N GLU A 121 11.24 -12.58 -11.48
CA GLU A 121 11.68 -12.31 -12.85
C GLU A 121 12.93 -11.42 -12.88
N THR A 122 12.88 -10.28 -12.19
CA THR A 122 13.99 -9.32 -12.15
C THR A 122 15.05 -9.66 -11.11
N LYS A 123 14.71 -10.55 -10.16
CA LYS A 123 15.51 -10.88 -8.97
C LYS A 123 15.82 -9.66 -8.11
N GLU A 124 14.94 -8.68 -8.15
CA GLU A 124 15.06 -7.44 -7.38
C GLU A 124 13.87 -7.27 -6.44
N CYS A 125 14.12 -6.52 -5.38
CA CYS A 125 13.07 -6.05 -4.50
C CYS A 125 12.40 -4.83 -5.11
N GLU A 126 11.08 -4.78 -5.07
CA GLU A 126 10.28 -3.71 -5.66
C GLU A 126 9.34 -3.12 -4.61
N LEU A 127 9.09 -1.82 -4.74
CA LEU A 127 8.17 -1.08 -3.88
C LEU A 127 7.23 -0.26 -4.75
N TYR A 128 5.95 -0.50 -4.61
CA TYR A 128 4.88 0.19 -5.30
C TYR A 128 3.93 0.85 -4.33
N MET A 129 3.38 1.96 -4.75
CA MET A 129 2.31 2.65 -4.05
C MET A 129 1.12 2.81 -4.98
N SER A 130 -0.07 2.46 -4.50
CA SER A 130 -1.32 2.73 -5.20
C SER A 130 -2.17 3.71 -4.41
N GLU A 131 -2.56 4.78 -5.08
CA GLU A 131 -3.39 5.86 -4.54
C GLU A 131 -4.88 5.63 -4.82
N PRO A 132 -5.79 6.35 -4.14
CA PRO A 132 -7.24 6.23 -4.36
C PRO A 132 -7.70 6.49 -5.80
N THR A 133 -6.92 7.23 -6.59
CA THR A 133 -7.18 7.46 -8.02
C THR A 133 -6.97 6.22 -8.89
N GLY A 134 -6.33 5.19 -8.35
CA GLY A 134 -5.88 4.03 -9.08
C GLY A 134 -4.52 4.20 -9.74
N LEU A 135 -3.86 5.32 -9.50
CA LEU A 135 -2.49 5.51 -9.96
C LEU A 135 -1.55 4.63 -9.15
N ALA A 136 -0.85 3.72 -9.81
CA ALA A 136 0.22 2.93 -9.23
C ALA A 136 1.56 3.56 -9.61
N MET A 137 2.39 3.83 -8.62
CA MET A 137 3.71 4.44 -8.81
C MET A 137 4.79 3.56 -8.19
N VAL A 138 5.91 3.43 -8.91
CA VAL A 138 7.16 2.94 -8.33
C VAL A 138 7.71 4.03 -7.43
N ARG A 139 7.81 3.78 -6.13
CA ARG A 139 8.41 4.77 -5.22
C ARG A 139 9.31 4.10 -4.19
N ALA A 140 10.51 4.65 -4.05
CA ALA A 140 11.23 4.61 -2.79
C ALA A 140 10.77 5.83 -2.00
N LEU A 141 9.78 5.72 -1.09
CA LEU A 141 9.23 6.90 -0.41
C LEU A 141 8.83 6.67 1.03
N CYS A 142 9.24 7.68 1.82
CA CYS A 142 8.59 8.00 3.08
C CYS A 142 7.33 8.84 2.80
N PHE A 143 6.17 8.42 3.28
CA PHE A 143 5.06 9.32 3.53
C PHE A 143 5.20 9.84 4.95
N ALA A 144 5.66 11.06 5.08
CA ALA A 144 5.50 11.88 6.26
C ALA A 144 5.10 13.26 5.76
N GLU A 145 3.85 13.60 5.85
CA GLU A 145 3.42 14.99 5.88
C GLU A 145 3.24 15.40 7.35
N GLU A 146 4.34 15.75 7.99
CA GLU A 146 4.32 16.78 9.00
C GLU A 146 4.97 18.01 8.39
N GLU A 147 4.26 19.13 8.45
CA GLU A 147 4.76 20.45 8.04
C GLU A 147 6.12 20.70 8.69
N GLY A 148 7.18 20.69 7.89
CA GLY A 148 8.49 21.20 8.29
C GLY A 148 9.67 20.23 8.38
N VAL A 149 9.55 18.96 8.06
CA VAL A 149 10.70 18.07 7.97
C VAL A 149 11.05 17.81 6.50
N PRO A 150 12.15 18.36 5.97
CA PRO A 150 12.62 18.00 4.65
C PRO A 150 13.04 16.53 4.67
N CYS A 151 12.20 15.67 4.06
CA CYS A 151 12.57 14.28 3.85
C CYS A 151 13.80 14.23 2.94
N CYS A 152 14.94 13.81 3.46
CA CYS A 152 16.21 13.69 2.73
C CYS A 152 16.16 12.76 1.51
N CYS A 153 15.04 12.07 1.28
CA CYS A 153 14.86 11.17 0.14
C CYS A 153 14.33 11.86 -1.13
N CYS A 154 13.95 13.14 -1.07
CA CYS A 154 13.48 13.89 -2.25
C CYS A 154 14.61 14.38 -3.18
N CYS A 155 15.88 14.08 -2.89
CA CYS A 155 17.03 14.60 -3.64
C CYS A 155 17.55 13.67 -4.74
N TRP A 156 16.79 12.69 -5.21
CA TRP A 156 17.16 11.97 -6.43
C TRP A 156 16.15 12.27 -7.54
N HIS A 157 16.19 13.51 -8.00
CA HIS A 157 15.82 13.87 -9.36
C HIS A 157 17.10 13.82 -10.21
N MET A 158 17.12 12.97 -11.13
CA MET A 158 17.53 13.04 -12.55
C MET A 158 17.81 11.66 -13.08
#